data_3cf4d97eb4e078caf6b940bdc92aa561
#
_entry.id   3cf4d97eb4e078caf6b940bdc92aa561
#
_cell.length_a   1.000
_cell.length_b   1.000
_cell.length_c   1.000
_cell.angle_alpha   90.00
_cell.angle_beta   90.00
_cell.angle_gamma   90.00
#
_symmetry.space_group_name_H-M   'P 1'
#
loop_
_entity.id
_entity.type
_entity.pdbx_description
1 polymer ?
#
loop_
_entity_poly.entity_id
_entity_poly.type
_entity_poly.pdbx_seq_one_letter_code
_entity_poly.pdbx_strand_id
1 'polypeptide(L)'
;LEFRRVLFRSESGKYRLTIPNREIKNLFIKKIREWFSDVSRNDGKKLEEFSNAFLEKDPEKIEQIFGDYLWNTISIRDTAAAKEKKENFYHGILLGLLGYKATWLTKSNAESGTGYSDILVEVPDNRTGIVIELKYAENGDMDAACAKALEQIEEKDYVDRLRQDGMRNFIKYGIACFKKDCKVVVGE
;
A
#
# COMPACT_ATOMS: atom_id res chain seq x y z
N LEU A 1 35.38 16.30 7.23
CA LEU A 1 34.00 16.06 6.77
C LEU A 1 33.55 17.27 5.98
N GLU A 2 33.76 17.26 4.66
CA GLU A 2 33.26 18.30 3.78
C GLU A 2 31.75 18.12 3.60
N PHE A 3 31.00 19.01 4.21
CA PHE A 3 29.60 19.22 3.86
C PHE A 3 29.57 19.85 2.45
N ARG A 4 29.37 19.05 1.41
CA ARG A 4 29.06 19.57 0.09
C ARG A 4 27.74 20.34 0.17
N ARG A 5 27.84 21.64 -0.10
CA ARG A 5 26.71 22.60 -0.12
C ARG A 5 25.59 22.03 -0.97
N VAL A 6 24.42 21.92 -0.40
CA VAL A 6 23.19 21.73 -1.16
C VAL A 6 22.97 22.99 -1.99
N LEU A 7 23.13 22.88 -3.30
CA LEU A 7 22.86 23.97 -4.24
C LEU A 7 21.33 24.13 -4.36
N PHE A 8 20.82 25.14 -3.73
CA PHE A 8 19.44 25.60 -3.94
C PHE A 8 19.39 26.40 -5.24
N ARG A 9 18.72 25.89 -6.26
CA ARG A 9 18.26 26.70 -7.39
C ARG A 9 16.79 27.06 -7.16
N SER A 10 16.52 28.31 -6.97
CA SER A 10 15.19 28.90 -6.94
C SER A 10 14.87 29.47 -8.33
N GLU A 11 13.93 28.84 -9.02
CA GLU A 11 13.16 29.53 -10.05
C GLU A 11 11.72 29.54 -9.55
N SER A 12 11.15 30.73 -9.38
CA SER A 12 9.74 30.96 -8.94
C SER A 12 9.34 30.50 -7.53
N GLY A 13 10.20 30.67 -6.49
CA GLY A 13 9.78 30.46 -5.10
C GLY A 13 9.48 29.02 -4.69
N LYS A 14 9.75 28.04 -5.55
CA LYS A 14 9.64 26.61 -5.25
C LYS A 14 11.04 26.00 -5.13
N TYR A 15 11.31 25.32 -4.03
CA TYR A 15 12.57 24.64 -3.78
C TYR A 15 12.40 23.15 -4.09
N ARG A 16 13.31 22.59 -4.89
CA ARG A 16 13.40 21.14 -5.07
C ARG A 16 14.42 20.61 -4.07
N LEU A 17 13.94 19.90 -3.06
CA LEU A 17 14.80 19.19 -2.12
C LEU A 17 15.21 17.84 -2.72
N THR A 18 16.49 17.58 -2.78
CA THR A 18 17.02 16.29 -3.22
C THR A 18 17.85 15.69 -2.08
N ILE A 19 17.56 14.46 -1.71
CA ILE A 19 18.33 13.74 -0.68
C ILE A 19 19.70 13.41 -1.26
N PRO A 20 20.80 13.90 -0.68
CA PRO A 20 22.11 13.93 -1.34
C PRO A 20 22.80 12.57 -1.46
N ASN A 21 22.45 11.60 -0.61
CA ASN A 21 23.04 10.27 -0.67
C ASN A 21 22.12 9.18 -0.06
N ARG A 22 22.51 7.92 -0.28
CA ARG A 22 21.74 6.74 0.16
C ARG A 22 21.64 6.65 1.69
N GLU A 23 22.67 7.08 2.41
CA GLU A 23 22.69 7.04 3.89
C GLU A 23 21.69 8.01 4.49
N ILE A 24 21.64 9.23 3.98
CA ILE A 24 20.66 10.24 4.39
C ILE A 24 19.24 9.78 4.02
N LYS A 25 19.06 9.19 2.83
CA LYS A 25 17.76 8.59 2.45
C LYS A 25 17.33 7.53 3.45
N ASN A 26 18.23 6.62 3.81
CA ASN A 26 17.93 5.55 4.77
C ASN A 26 17.65 6.10 6.18
N LEU A 27 18.37 7.16 6.58
CA LEU A 27 18.12 7.86 7.84
C LEU A 27 16.73 8.49 7.88
N PHE A 28 16.32 9.16 6.78
CA PHE A 28 14.97 9.72 6.65
C PHE A 28 13.90 8.64 6.68
N ILE A 29 14.10 7.55 5.94
CA ILE A 29 13.17 6.41 5.94
C ILE A 29 13.06 5.82 7.35
N LYS A 30 14.20 5.66 8.05
CA LYS A 30 14.23 5.19 9.43
C LYS A 30 13.47 6.14 10.35
N LYS A 31 13.71 7.45 10.26
CA LYS A 31 13.03 8.46 11.08
C LYS A 31 11.53 8.54 10.80
N ILE A 32 11.12 8.45 9.54
CA ILE A 32 9.71 8.39 9.17
C ILE A 32 9.08 7.13 9.76
N ARG A 33 9.75 5.96 9.66
CA ARG A 33 9.28 4.71 10.27
C ARG A 33 9.20 4.80 11.78
N GLU A 34 10.20 5.38 12.45
CA GLU A 34 10.19 5.61 13.89
C GLU A 34 9.03 6.53 14.29
N TRP A 35 8.81 7.62 13.56
CA TRP A 35 7.70 8.54 13.80
C TRP A 35 6.33 7.86 13.58
N PHE A 36 6.16 7.10 12.48
CA PHE A 36 4.98 6.27 12.28
C PHE A 36 4.82 5.21 13.38
N SER A 37 5.91 4.59 13.80
CA SER A 37 5.92 3.61 14.90
C SER A 37 5.54 4.24 16.24
N ASP A 38 5.98 5.46 16.53
CA ASP A 38 5.64 6.16 17.77
C ASP A 38 4.17 6.61 17.77
N VAL A 39 3.63 7.03 16.64
CA VAL A 39 2.20 7.29 16.47
C VAL A 39 1.39 6.00 16.55
N SER A 40 1.93 4.87 16.09
CA SER A 40 1.27 3.57 16.07
C SER A 40 1.51 2.71 17.33
N ARG A 41 2.35 3.15 18.28
CA ARG A 41 2.59 2.38 19.52
C ARG A 41 1.34 2.07 20.32
N ASN A 42 0.34 2.95 20.26
CA ASN A 42 -0.97 2.70 20.86
C ASN A 42 -1.85 1.76 20.00
N ASP A 43 -1.54 1.61 18.70
CA ASP A 43 -2.31 0.82 17.74
C ASP A 43 -1.54 -0.39 17.17
N GLY A 44 -0.36 -0.71 17.70
CA GLY A 44 0.47 -1.81 17.20
C GLY A 44 -0.27 -3.15 17.13
N LYS A 45 -1.17 -3.40 18.08
CA LYS A 45 -2.03 -4.58 18.08
C LYS A 45 -3.01 -4.59 16.90
N LYS A 46 -3.64 -3.43 16.61
CA LYS A 46 -4.56 -3.31 15.46
C LYS A 46 -3.84 -3.49 14.13
N LEU A 47 -2.62 -2.96 13.98
CA LEU A 47 -1.81 -3.16 12.76
C LEU A 47 -1.37 -4.61 12.60
N GLU A 48 -1.10 -5.30 13.71
CA GLU A 48 -0.82 -6.72 13.69
C GLU A 48 -2.05 -7.53 13.28
N GLU A 49 -3.21 -7.24 13.88
CA GLU A 49 -4.49 -7.85 13.50
C GLU A 49 -4.82 -7.59 12.03
N PHE A 50 -4.60 -6.36 11.56
CA PHE A 50 -4.79 -5.98 10.15
C PHE A 50 -3.92 -6.82 9.21
N SER A 51 -2.62 -6.91 9.50
CA SER A 51 -1.70 -7.70 8.69
C SER A 51 -2.05 -9.19 8.72
N ASN A 52 -2.41 -9.73 9.89
CA ASN A 52 -2.77 -11.13 10.02
C ASN A 52 -4.05 -11.47 9.25
N ALA A 53 -5.03 -10.56 9.20
CA ALA A 53 -6.25 -10.76 8.45
C ALA A 53 -6.00 -11.01 6.94
N PHE A 54 -4.92 -10.43 6.37
CA PHE A 54 -4.51 -10.75 4.99
C PHE A 54 -4.00 -12.19 4.84
N LEU A 55 -3.34 -12.75 5.84
CA LEU A 55 -2.89 -14.16 5.81
C LEU A 55 -4.02 -15.12 6.08
N GLU A 56 -4.96 -14.74 6.93
CA GLU A 56 -6.12 -15.54 7.33
C GLU A 56 -7.24 -15.54 6.29
N LYS A 57 -7.10 -14.74 5.23
CA LYS A 57 -8.12 -14.54 4.19
C LYS A 57 -9.45 -14.05 4.76
N ASP A 58 -9.37 -13.09 5.70
CA ASP A 58 -10.52 -12.49 6.37
C ASP A 58 -10.80 -11.08 5.79
N PRO A 59 -11.55 -10.97 4.68
CA PRO A 59 -11.84 -9.69 4.06
C PRO A 59 -12.69 -8.77 4.96
N GLU A 60 -13.59 -9.34 5.75
CA GLU A 60 -14.46 -8.57 6.65
C GLU A 60 -13.64 -7.86 7.73
N LYS A 61 -12.64 -8.55 8.27
CA LYS A 61 -11.71 -7.98 9.25
C LYS A 61 -10.84 -6.88 8.65
N ILE A 62 -10.37 -7.08 7.40
CA ILE A 62 -9.60 -6.08 6.67
C ILE A 62 -10.47 -4.84 6.43
N GLU A 63 -11.70 -5.01 5.94
CA GLU A 63 -12.66 -3.92 5.72
C GLU A 63 -12.91 -3.13 7.01
N GLN A 64 -13.18 -3.83 8.11
CA GLN A 64 -13.45 -3.21 9.40
C GLN A 64 -12.29 -2.32 9.84
N ILE A 65 -11.07 -2.87 9.89
CA ILE A 65 -9.91 -2.14 10.41
C ILE A 65 -9.51 -1.01 9.46
N PHE A 66 -9.52 -1.26 8.16
CA PHE A 66 -9.17 -0.25 7.16
C PHE A 66 -10.23 0.84 7.06
N GLY A 67 -11.50 0.49 7.08
CA GLY A 67 -12.62 1.43 7.11
C GLY A 67 -12.59 2.32 8.35
N ASP A 68 -12.37 1.75 9.54
CA ASP A 68 -12.19 2.51 10.78
C ASP A 68 -11.03 3.51 10.67
N TYR A 69 -9.90 3.07 10.09
CA TYR A 69 -8.76 3.95 9.86
C TYR A 69 -9.11 5.10 8.92
N LEU A 70 -9.72 4.80 7.78
CA LEU A 70 -10.13 5.81 6.81
C LEU A 70 -11.12 6.81 7.42
N TRP A 71 -12.10 6.30 8.18
CA TRP A 71 -13.12 7.14 8.82
C TRP A 71 -12.53 8.14 9.81
N ASN A 72 -11.59 7.69 10.62
CA ASN A 72 -11.00 8.50 11.68
C ASN A 72 -9.86 9.41 11.21
N THR A 73 -9.21 9.09 10.08
CA THR A 73 -7.95 9.72 9.69
C THR A 73 -8.07 10.63 8.49
N ILE A 74 -8.91 10.29 7.49
CA ILE A 74 -8.99 11.07 6.26
C ILE A 74 -10.16 12.05 6.24
N SER A 75 -9.98 13.17 5.52
CA SER A 75 -11.03 14.10 5.17
C SER A 75 -11.60 13.78 3.79
N ILE A 76 -12.91 13.99 3.59
CA ILE A 76 -13.52 13.89 2.25
C ILE A 76 -12.84 14.85 1.25
N ARG A 77 -12.27 15.96 1.73
CA ARG A 77 -11.52 16.91 0.90
C ARG A 77 -10.24 16.32 0.32
N ASP A 78 -9.63 15.36 1.02
CA ASP A 78 -8.40 14.68 0.58
C ASP A 78 -8.67 13.79 -0.65
N THR A 79 -9.94 13.37 -0.82
CA THR A 79 -10.40 12.58 -1.95
C THR A 79 -10.96 13.41 -3.11
N ALA A 80 -10.93 14.75 -3.02
CA ALA A 80 -11.42 15.66 -4.06
C ALA A 80 -10.40 15.85 -5.20
N ALA A 81 -9.94 14.77 -5.82
CA ALA A 81 -8.94 14.77 -6.88
C ALA A 81 -9.43 13.97 -8.11
N ALA A 82 -8.66 13.95 -9.21
CA ALA A 82 -8.91 13.06 -10.32
C ALA A 82 -8.78 11.60 -9.89
N LYS A 83 -9.47 10.68 -10.58
CA LYS A 83 -9.57 9.26 -10.21
C LYS A 83 -8.21 8.61 -9.90
N GLU A 84 -7.25 8.71 -10.80
CA GLU A 84 -5.91 8.15 -10.63
C GLU A 84 -5.19 8.66 -9.37
N LYS A 85 -5.40 9.94 -9.02
CA LYS A 85 -4.86 10.51 -7.80
C LYS A 85 -5.54 9.99 -6.55
N LYS A 86 -6.83 9.62 -6.66
CA LYS A 86 -7.56 8.99 -5.56
C LYS A 86 -7.07 7.57 -5.32
N GLU A 87 -6.90 6.77 -6.36
CA GLU A 87 -6.33 5.42 -6.25
C GLU A 87 -4.94 5.48 -5.60
N ASN A 88 -4.06 6.36 -6.07
CA ASN A 88 -2.73 6.57 -5.49
C ASN A 88 -2.76 7.00 -4.02
N PHE A 89 -3.77 7.75 -3.60
CA PHE A 89 -3.93 8.17 -2.22
C PHE A 89 -4.22 6.98 -1.30
N TYR A 90 -5.22 6.16 -1.61
CA TYR A 90 -5.54 4.96 -0.82
C TYR A 90 -4.45 3.90 -0.90
N HIS A 91 -3.84 3.73 -2.06
CA HIS A 91 -2.67 2.88 -2.26
C HIS A 91 -1.53 3.27 -1.31
N GLY A 92 -1.18 4.55 -1.22
CA GLY A 92 -0.15 5.04 -0.31
C GLY A 92 -0.45 4.76 1.16
N ILE A 93 -1.71 4.91 1.59
CA ILE A 93 -2.15 4.60 2.94
C ILE A 93 -1.99 3.09 3.21
N LEU A 94 -2.53 2.25 2.32
CA LEU A 94 -2.49 0.80 2.48
C LEU A 94 -1.05 0.27 2.50
N LEU A 95 -0.20 0.80 1.61
CA LEU A 95 1.23 0.48 1.57
C LEU A 95 1.93 0.84 2.90
N GLY A 96 1.58 1.99 3.48
CA GLY A 96 2.10 2.43 4.77
C GLY A 96 1.69 1.51 5.92
N LEU A 97 0.43 1.08 5.95
CA LEU A 97 -0.10 0.17 6.97
C LEU A 97 0.53 -1.24 6.87
N LEU A 98 0.64 -1.79 5.66
CA LEU A 98 1.26 -3.11 5.43
C LEU A 98 2.78 -3.09 5.66
N GLY A 99 3.42 -1.96 5.40
CA GLY A 99 4.85 -1.77 5.65
C GLY A 99 5.24 -1.76 7.14
N TYR A 100 4.27 -1.79 8.06
CA TYR A 100 4.52 -1.92 9.50
C TYR A 100 5.15 -3.28 9.87
N LYS A 101 4.75 -4.37 9.22
CA LYS A 101 5.31 -5.72 9.45
C LYS A 101 6.74 -5.78 8.93
N ALA A 102 7.73 -5.66 9.82
CA ALA A 102 9.15 -5.66 9.44
C ALA A 102 9.63 -6.96 8.78
N THR A 103 8.91 -8.07 9.00
CA THR A 103 9.19 -9.38 8.41
C THR A 103 8.59 -9.56 7.02
N TRP A 104 7.74 -8.63 6.57
CA TRP A 104 7.12 -8.65 5.26
C TRP A 104 7.91 -7.77 4.28
N LEU A 105 8.07 -8.27 3.06
CA LEU A 105 8.66 -7.48 1.97
C LEU A 105 7.52 -6.91 1.12
N THR A 106 7.15 -5.68 1.41
CA THR A 106 6.08 -4.98 0.70
C THR A 106 6.67 -4.14 -0.43
N LYS A 107 6.20 -4.37 -1.64
CA LYS A 107 6.61 -3.68 -2.88
C LYS A 107 5.41 -2.95 -3.48
N SER A 108 5.62 -1.71 -3.90
CA SER A 108 4.64 -0.87 -4.58
C SER A 108 4.93 -0.81 -6.07
N ASN A 109 3.90 -0.82 -6.90
CA ASN A 109 3.99 -0.72 -8.37
C ASN A 109 5.08 -1.66 -8.93
N ALA A 110 5.06 -2.90 -8.46
CA ALA A 110 6.06 -3.88 -8.87
C ALA A 110 5.72 -4.42 -10.25
N GLU A 111 6.72 -4.43 -11.13
CA GLU A 111 6.59 -5.10 -12.42
C GLU A 111 6.34 -6.59 -12.20
N SER A 112 5.21 -7.07 -12.72
CA SER A 112 4.77 -8.45 -12.54
C SER A 112 3.93 -8.91 -13.73
N GLY A 113 4.22 -10.08 -14.24
CA GLY A 113 3.57 -10.60 -15.41
C GLY A 113 3.68 -9.62 -16.59
N THR A 114 2.55 -9.21 -17.16
CA THR A 114 2.49 -8.27 -18.28
C THR A 114 2.14 -6.82 -17.87
N GLY A 115 2.26 -6.48 -16.58
CA GLY A 115 1.89 -5.16 -16.06
C GLY A 115 2.56 -4.81 -14.75
N TYR A 116 1.95 -3.88 -14.04
CA TYR A 116 2.39 -3.44 -12.73
C TYR A 116 1.26 -3.67 -11.75
N SER A 117 1.52 -4.45 -10.70
CA SER A 117 0.60 -4.63 -9.58
C SER A 117 0.68 -3.44 -8.63
N ASP A 118 -0.42 -3.06 -8.00
CA ASP A 118 -0.42 -1.98 -7.04
C ASP A 118 0.47 -2.32 -5.83
N ILE A 119 0.22 -3.44 -5.15
CA ILE A 119 1.00 -3.88 -4.00
C ILE A 119 1.27 -5.38 -4.09
N LEU A 120 2.55 -5.74 -3.97
CA LEU A 120 2.98 -7.13 -3.75
C LEU A 120 3.55 -7.25 -2.34
N VAL A 121 3.17 -8.32 -1.63
CA VAL A 121 3.71 -8.64 -0.32
C VAL A 121 4.28 -10.04 -0.32
N GLU A 122 5.52 -10.16 0.08
CA GLU A 122 6.16 -11.44 0.33
C GLU A 122 6.23 -11.70 1.83
N VAL A 123 5.76 -12.87 2.24
CA VAL A 123 5.81 -13.36 3.61
C VAL A 123 6.73 -14.58 3.64
N PRO A 124 8.02 -14.39 3.89
CA PRO A 124 9.03 -15.44 3.76
C PRO A 124 8.79 -16.64 4.67
N ASP A 125 8.31 -16.41 5.89
CA ASP A 125 8.16 -17.44 6.92
C ASP A 125 7.31 -18.63 6.49
N ASN A 126 6.25 -18.37 5.72
CA ASN A 126 5.33 -19.39 5.21
C ASN A 126 5.32 -19.47 3.68
N ARG A 127 6.21 -18.75 3.00
CA ARG A 127 6.31 -18.64 1.55
C ARG A 127 5.00 -18.23 0.90
N THR A 128 4.29 -17.29 1.53
CA THR A 128 3.04 -16.75 0.99
C THR A 128 3.32 -15.43 0.29
N GLY A 129 2.83 -15.32 -0.93
CA GLY A 129 2.77 -14.08 -1.68
C GLY A 129 1.36 -13.54 -1.69
N ILE A 130 1.20 -12.24 -1.45
CA ILE A 130 -0.09 -11.55 -1.49
C ILE A 130 -0.03 -10.52 -2.60
N VAL A 131 -1.03 -10.56 -3.49
CA VAL A 131 -1.24 -9.56 -4.53
C VAL A 131 -2.45 -8.72 -4.15
N ILE A 132 -2.30 -7.42 -4.17
CA ILE A 132 -3.39 -6.50 -3.89
C ILE A 132 -3.50 -5.52 -5.05
N GLU A 133 -4.68 -5.44 -5.62
CA GLU A 133 -5.05 -4.43 -6.61
C GLU A 133 -6.14 -3.53 -6.01
N LEU A 134 -5.94 -2.22 -6.11
CA LEU A 134 -6.82 -1.23 -5.53
C LEU A 134 -7.51 -0.40 -6.61
N LYS A 135 -8.81 -0.16 -6.44
CA LYS A 135 -9.61 0.69 -7.34
C LYS A 135 -10.40 1.74 -6.54
N TYR A 136 -10.58 2.89 -7.15
CA TYR A 136 -11.52 3.88 -6.66
C TYR A 136 -12.87 3.71 -7.35
N ALA A 137 -13.92 3.47 -6.56
CA ALA A 137 -15.28 3.28 -7.05
C ALA A 137 -15.98 4.64 -7.28
N GLU A 138 -15.80 5.27 -8.46
CA GLU A 138 -16.30 6.63 -8.73
C GLU A 138 -17.80 6.80 -8.48
N ASN A 139 -18.58 5.78 -8.79
CA ASN A 139 -20.04 5.79 -8.63
C ASN A 139 -20.48 5.14 -7.31
N GLY A 140 -19.54 4.76 -6.42
CA GLY A 140 -19.83 4.05 -5.18
C GLY A 140 -20.11 2.56 -5.37
N ASP A 141 -20.04 2.02 -6.60
CA ASP A 141 -20.17 0.58 -6.86
C ASP A 141 -18.83 -0.13 -6.54
N MET A 142 -18.65 -0.43 -5.27
CA MET A 142 -17.45 -1.09 -4.79
C MET A 142 -17.37 -2.57 -5.18
N ASP A 143 -18.49 -3.23 -5.40
CA ASP A 143 -18.54 -4.62 -5.88
C ASP A 143 -17.96 -4.72 -7.29
N ALA A 144 -18.42 -3.90 -8.20
CA ALA A 144 -17.88 -3.86 -9.56
C ALA A 144 -16.41 -3.45 -9.59
N ALA A 145 -15.98 -2.57 -8.69
CA ALA A 145 -14.59 -2.15 -8.60
C ALA A 145 -13.68 -3.26 -8.08
N CYS A 146 -14.11 -4.02 -7.06
CA CYS A 146 -13.37 -5.20 -6.57
C CYS A 146 -13.28 -6.30 -7.64
N ALA A 147 -14.37 -6.57 -8.37
CA ALA A 147 -14.36 -7.54 -9.45
C ALA A 147 -13.33 -7.17 -10.54
N LYS A 148 -13.29 -5.90 -10.95
CA LYS A 148 -12.29 -5.39 -11.92
C LYS A 148 -10.86 -5.49 -11.39
N ALA A 149 -10.65 -5.27 -10.09
CA ALA A 149 -9.35 -5.43 -9.49
C ALA A 149 -8.86 -6.88 -9.56
N LEU A 150 -9.72 -7.85 -9.22
CA LEU A 150 -9.40 -9.26 -9.32
C LEU A 150 -9.19 -9.71 -10.77
N GLU A 151 -10.03 -9.28 -11.71
CA GLU A 151 -9.87 -9.53 -13.14
C GLU A 151 -8.50 -9.05 -13.64
N GLN A 152 -8.07 -7.85 -13.25
CA GLN A 152 -6.76 -7.32 -13.61
C GLN A 152 -5.60 -8.16 -13.06
N ILE A 153 -5.70 -8.68 -11.82
CA ILE A 153 -4.69 -9.56 -11.24
C ILE A 153 -4.53 -10.83 -12.10
N GLU A 154 -5.65 -11.43 -12.55
CA GLU A 154 -5.63 -12.64 -13.38
C GLU A 154 -5.10 -12.34 -14.79
N GLU A 155 -5.65 -11.35 -15.47
CA GLU A 155 -5.26 -11.01 -16.84
C GLU A 155 -3.78 -10.65 -16.98
N LYS A 156 -3.18 -10.06 -15.96
CA LYS A 156 -1.79 -9.61 -15.95
C LYS A 156 -0.83 -10.57 -15.31
N ASP A 157 -1.31 -11.70 -14.76
CA ASP A 157 -0.51 -12.70 -14.03
C ASP A 157 0.43 -12.08 -12.97
N TYR A 158 -0.14 -11.22 -12.12
CA TYR A 158 0.65 -10.54 -11.09
C TYR A 158 1.27 -11.50 -10.06
N VAL A 159 0.85 -12.75 -10.05
CA VAL A 159 1.41 -13.82 -9.20
C VAL A 159 2.78 -14.27 -9.71
N ASP A 160 3.08 -14.12 -11.01
CA ASP A 160 4.32 -14.64 -11.61
C ASP A 160 5.57 -14.09 -10.92
N ARG A 161 5.60 -12.81 -10.60
CA ARG A 161 6.71 -12.19 -9.87
C ARG A 161 6.95 -12.84 -8.51
N LEU A 162 5.89 -13.05 -7.74
CA LEU A 162 5.98 -13.69 -6.42
C LEU A 162 6.47 -15.14 -6.53
N ARG A 163 6.09 -15.83 -7.61
CA ARG A 163 6.54 -17.19 -7.92
C ARG A 163 8.03 -17.22 -8.21
N GLN A 164 8.55 -16.25 -8.97
CA GLN A 164 9.99 -16.08 -9.23
C GLN A 164 10.78 -15.74 -7.95
N ASP A 165 10.18 -14.96 -7.05
CA ASP A 165 10.78 -14.60 -5.76
C ASP A 165 10.66 -15.76 -4.71
N GLY A 166 10.17 -16.94 -5.12
CA GLY A 166 10.18 -18.19 -4.33
C GLY A 166 8.96 -18.42 -3.45
N MET A 167 7.90 -17.62 -3.62
CA MET A 167 6.63 -17.86 -2.94
C MET A 167 5.91 -19.08 -3.55
N ARG A 168 5.14 -19.78 -2.74
CA ARG A 168 4.43 -21.00 -3.13
C ARG A 168 2.92 -20.94 -2.92
N ASN A 169 2.51 -20.16 -1.95
CA ASN A 169 1.10 -19.91 -1.66
C ASN A 169 0.76 -18.50 -2.12
N PHE A 170 -0.38 -18.31 -2.76
CA PHE A 170 -0.76 -17.01 -3.29
C PHE A 170 -2.15 -16.63 -2.79
N ILE A 171 -2.28 -15.36 -2.40
CA ILE A 171 -3.55 -14.77 -1.98
C ILE A 171 -3.75 -13.52 -2.81
N LYS A 172 -4.92 -13.36 -3.41
CA LYS A 172 -5.27 -12.24 -4.26
C LYS A 172 -6.36 -11.41 -3.60
N TYR A 173 -6.20 -10.10 -3.61
CA TYR A 173 -7.18 -9.17 -3.05
C TYR A 173 -7.54 -8.10 -4.07
N GLY A 174 -8.84 -7.97 -4.32
CA GLY A 174 -9.42 -6.78 -4.95
C GLY A 174 -9.94 -5.85 -3.86
N ILE A 175 -9.41 -4.64 -3.79
CA ILE A 175 -9.82 -3.64 -2.81
C ILE A 175 -10.43 -2.45 -3.54
N ALA A 176 -11.64 -2.07 -3.16
CA ALA A 176 -12.29 -0.86 -3.65
C ALA A 176 -12.45 0.16 -2.53
N CYS A 177 -12.17 1.43 -2.85
CA CYS A 177 -12.39 2.54 -1.94
C CYS A 177 -13.37 3.55 -2.51
N PHE A 178 -14.21 4.10 -1.65
CA PHE A 178 -15.10 5.21 -1.99
C PHE A 178 -15.24 6.16 -0.81
N LYS A 179 -14.73 7.39 -0.93
CA LYS A 179 -14.70 8.37 0.17
C LYS A 179 -13.98 7.81 1.42
N LYS A 180 -14.73 7.48 2.47
CA LYS A 180 -14.21 6.93 3.72
C LYS A 180 -14.49 5.44 3.90
N ASP A 181 -15.10 4.82 2.90
CA ASP A 181 -15.47 3.41 2.92
C ASP A 181 -14.54 2.58 2.04
N CYS A 182 -14.44 1.30 2.36
CA CYS A 182 -13.74 0.33 1.53
C CYS A 182 -14.49 -1.00 1.49
N LYS A 183 -14.23 -1.76 0.45
CA LYS A 183 -14.66 -3.14 0.30
C LYS A 183 -13.47 -4.00 -0.10
N VAL A 184 -13.40 -5.21 0.41
CA VAL A 184 -12.32 -6.15 0.16
C VAL A 184 -12.90 -7.48 -0.30
N VAL A 185 -12.36 -8.02 -1.37
CA VAL A 185 -12.74 -9.35 -1.87
C VAL A 185 -11.48 -10.19 -2.07
N VAL A 186 -11.55 -11.44 -1.63
CA VAL A 186 -10.49 -12.44 -1.86
C VAL A 186 -10.76 -13.13 -3.19
N GLY A 187 -9.73 -13.19 -4.04
CA GLY A 187 -9.75 -14.00 -5.27
C GLY A 187 -9.50 -15.49 -4.98
N GLU A 188 -9.99 -16.32 -5.83
CA GLU A 188 -9.75 -17.76 -5.81
C GLU A 188 -8.29 -18.11 -6.17
#